data_c2fafbca7c18e7af76aca086c8e2b0d9
#
_entry.id   c2fafbca7c18e7af76aca086c8e2b0d9
#
_cell.length_a   1.000
_cell.length_b   1.000
_cell.length_c   1.000
_cell.angle_alpha   90.00
_cell.angle_beta   90.00
_cell.angle_gamma   90.00
#
_symmetry.space_group_name_H-M   'P 1'
#
loop_
_entity.id
_entity.type
_entity.pdbx_description
1 polymer ?
#
loop_
_entity_poly.entity_id
_entity_poly.type
_entity_poly.pdbx_seq_one_letter_code
_entity_poly.pdbx_strand_id
1 'polypeptide(L)'
;MKVFNNVIYVLVFILLISCNKEKLEVDILITNGKVYDGFSSASKNNTIGIKNDKIVFIGDENSASIVAKKIIDASDMIVSPGFIDPHTHADRDLKNSKTSHNKPFMFQGITTVITGNDGDSFYPTSKYIKLYDTHKIGTNVVPLVGHGTVRNQVMGKSDRKASEKEILQMQKLVQQEMDAGAFGISTGLFYSPGSYSNTQEVIALSKIVAKNDGIYDTHLRDESSYNIGLIASIEEAIEIGRQAKLPIHISHIKCLGVDVWMQSKAIINAIEKANKEGIIVTANQYPYDASATGLQAAVVPRWVESGGNDSLFIRYRNPKLKKVILEETKKNIIRRGGADKLLFVKSNKKDFVGKNLLEISKMLNISAEEAVYEALKTGYIRVASFNMNPEDIHNFMKQDWVVTGSDGNTGHPRKYGSFPRKYHKYVVQDKIVSLVDFINGSSAKTADIFKIKNRGKIQKGYFADIIIFNPKTFKDKADYTDAFQLSEGLEYSIINGKIVIDKGKFTGILNGKVLKK
;
A
#
# COMPACT_ATOMS: atom_id res chain seq x y z
N MET A 1 34.56 31.55 91.17
CA MET A 1 33.83 31.94 89.98
C MET A 1 34.25 30.90 88.88
N LYS A 2 33.31 30.00 88.52
CA LYS A 2 33.53 28.95 87.53
C LYS A 2 32.99 29.43 86.21
N VAL A 3 33.86 29.44 85.18
CA VAL A 3 33.49 29.74 83.82
C VAL A 3 33.17 28.40 83.15
N PHE A 4 31.92 28.25 82.66
CA PHE A 4 31.47 27.10 81.89
C PHE A 4 31.83 27.29 80.39
N ASN A 5 32.63 26.41 79.82
CA ASN A 5 32.85 26.34 78.38
C ASN A 5 31.76 25.46 77.78
N ASN A 6 30.89 26.03 76.96
CA ASN A 6 29.98 25.30 76.14
C ASN A 6 30.65 25.00 74.77
N VAL A 7 30.97 23.73 74.56
CA VAL A 7 31.40 23.21 73.21
C VAL A 7 30.16 22.81 72.46
N ILE A 8 29.83 23.56 71.44
CA ILE A 8 28.74 23.21 70.50
C ILE A 8 29.31 22.25 69.41
N TYR A 9 28.90 20.98 69.45
CA TYR A 9 29.13 20.02 68.35
C TYR A 9 28.16 20.27 67.22
N VAL A 10 28.59 20.85 66.12
CA VAL A 10 27.86 20.94 64.86
C VAL A 10 27.97 19.60 64.15
N LEU A 11 26.90 18.79 64.24
CA LEU A 11 26.78 17.57 63.44
C LEU A 11 26.44 17.97 61.99
N VAL A 12 27.42 17.94 61.10
CA VAL A 12 27.20 18.08 59.63
C VAL A 12 26.62 16.77 59.13
N PHE A 13 25.32 16.68 58.96
CA PHE A 13 24.64 15.59 58.27
C PHE A 13 24.88 15.79 56.75
N ILE A 14 25.90 15.14 56.20
CA ILE A 14 26.07 15.03 54.74
C ILE A 14 25.00 14.09 54.24
N LEU A 15 23.86 14.65 53.77
CA LEU A 15 22.89 13.95 52.95
C LEU A 15 23.58 13.58 51.64
N LEU A 16 24.11 12.37 51.56
CA LEU A 16 24.43 11.71 50.32
C LEU A 16 23.10 11.48 49.58
N ILE A 17 22.66 12.47 48.78
CA ILE A 17 21.66 12.26 47.77
C ILE A 17 22.29 11.34 46.76
N SER A 18 22.22 10.03 47.02
CA SER A 18 22.48 9.00 46.00
C SER A 18 21.39 9.21 44.95
N CYS A 19 21.78 9.86 43.85
CA CYS A 19 20.96 9.92 42.65
C CYS A 19 20.90 8.49 42.11
N ASN A 20 20.07 7.64 42.71
CA ASN A 20 19.72 6.34 42.12
C ASN A 20 18.98 6.64 40.82
N LYS A 21 19.70 6.71 39.70
CA LYS A 21 19.05 6.72 38.39
C LYS A 21 18.15 5.50 38.36
N GLU A 22 16.85 5.73 38.28
CA GLU A 22 15.87 4.66 38.18
C GLU A 22 16.25 3.75 37.00
N LYS A 23 16.43 2.46 37.30
CA LYS A 23 16.94 1.48 36.33
C LYS A 23 15.81 1.14 35.36
N LEU A 24 15.95 1.60 34.12
CA LEU A 24 14.96 1.33 33.06
C LEU A 24 15.20 -0.05 32.46
N GLU A 25 14.29 -0.98 32.68
CA GLU A 25 14.33 -2.31 32.04
C GLU A 25 13.59 -2.30 30.70
N VAL A 26 14.28 -2.78 29.66
CA VAL A 26 13.72 -2.91 28.31
C VAL A 26 13.92 -4.33 27.77
N ASP A 27 13.06 -4.75 26.84
CA ASP A 27 13.23 -6.05 26.18
C ASP A 27 14.27 -5.94 25.05
N ILE A 28 14.25 -4.83 24.30
CA ILE A 28 15.18 -4.57 23.20
C ILE A 28 15.73 -3.14 23.37
N LEU A 29 17.04 -3.00 23.20
CA LEU A 29 17.75 -1.73 23.11
C LEU A 29 18.44 -1.64 21.75
N ILE A 30 18.14 -0.58 20.99
CA ILE A 30 18.79 -0.30 19.70
C ILE A 30 19.74 0.85 19.92
N THR A 31 21.03 0.65 19.59
CA THR A 31 22.14 1.60 19.81
C THR A 31 22.86 1.92 18.52
N ASN A 32 23.62 3.02 18.49
CA ASN A 32 24.57 3.40 17.44
C ASN A 32 23.98 3.61 16.03
N GLY A 33 22.67 3.56 15.88
CA GLY A 33 22.02 3.72 14.58
C GLY A 33 21.74 5.17 14.21
N LYS A 34 21.72 5.45 12.90
CA LYS A 34 21.23 6.72 12.37
C LYS A 34 19.72 6.71 12.31
N VAL A 35 19.09 7.31 13.33
CA VAL A 35 17.63 7.26 13.53
C VAL A 35 16.94 8.34 12.72
N TYR A 36 16.02 7.94 11.85
CA TYR A 36 15.02 8.77 11.20
C TYR A 36 13.66 8.47 11.86
N ASP A 37 13.11 9.44 12.57
CA ASP A 37 11.91 9.24 13.39
C ASP A 37 10.57 9.17 12.61
N GLY A 38 10.62 9.43 11.30
CA GLY A 38 9.47 9.39 10.40
C GLY A 38 8.76 10.74 10.21
N PHE A 39 9.10 11.77 10.99
CA PHE A 39 8.43 13.10 10.89
C PHE A 39 9.39 14.30 10.97
N SER A 40 10.60 14.11 11.48
CA SER A 40 11.62 15.18 11.53
C SER A 40 12.30 15.36 10.18
N SER A 41 12.86 16.55 9.97
CA SER A 41 13.62 16.90 8.76
C SER A 41 15.07 16.38 8.74
N ALA A 42 15.53 15.79 9.84
CA ALA A 42 16.90 15.28 9.98
C ALA A 42 16.94 14.03 10.87
N SER A 43 17.99 13.23 10.67
CA SER A 43 18.30 12.09 11.54
C SER A 43 18.92 12.50 12.85
N LYS A 44 18.81 11.63 13.85
CA LYS A 44 19.42 11.77 15.18
C LYS A 44 20.19 10.51 15.56
N ASN A 45 21.22 10.65 16.40
CA ASN A 45 21.93 9.51 16.97
C ASN A 45 21.28 9.21 18.35
N ASN A 46 20.13 8.58 18.32
CA ASN A 46 19.39 8.23 19.53
C ASN A 46 19.41 6.72 19.77
N THR A 47 19.50 6.36 21.05
CA THR A 47 19.22 5.01 21.52
C THR A 47 17.72 4.83 21.70
N ILE A 48 17.16 3.68 21.33
CA ILE A 48 15.74 3.37 21.42
C ILE A 48 15.53 2.16 22.31
N GLY A 49 14.74 2.32 23.37
CA GLY A 49 14.35 1.24 24.28
C GLY A 49 12.92 0.79 24.03
N ILE A 50 12.72 -0.52 23.89
CA ILE A 50 11.42 -1.15 23.65
C ILE A 50 11.08 -2.07 24.82
N LYS A 51 9.87 -1.92 25.39
CA LYS A 51 9.31 -2.82 26.39
C LYS A 51 7.94 -3.31 25.95
N ASN A 52 7.73 -4.61 25.93
CA ASN A 52 6.55 -5.27 25.33
C ASN A 52 6.35 -4.84 23.86
N ASP A 53 5.25 -4.19 23.54
CA ASP A 53 4.93 -3.71 22.20
C ASP A 53 5.14 -2.20 22.00
N LYS A 54 5.79 -1.50 22.98
CA LYS A 54 5.89 -0.04 23.00
C LYS A 54 7.35 0.46 23.00
N ILE A 55 7.55 1.61 22.37
CA ILE A 55 8.75 2.42 22.51
C ILE A 55 8.64 3.15 23.85
N VAL A 56 9.56 2.87 24.80
CA VAL A 56 9.53 3.45 26.15
C VAL A 56 10.66 4.46 26.39
N PHE A 57 11.71 4.39 25.60
CA PHE A 57 12.87 5.28 25.69
C PHE A 57 13.35 5.74 24.32
N ILE A 58 13.69 7.01 24.22
CA ILE A 58 14.40 7.62 23.08
C ILE A 58 15.32 8.68 23.66
N GLY A 59 16.62 8.58 23.42
CA GLY A 59 17.59 9.56 23.94
C GLY A 59 19.03 9.09 23.84
N ASP A 60 19.92 9.78 24.52
CA ASP A 60 21.31 9.32 24.71
C ASP A 60 21.33 8.19 25.74
N GLU A 61 22.04 7.10 25.45
CA GLU A 61 22.16 5.95 26.36
C GLU A 61 22.77 6.32 27.71
N ASN A 62 23.63 7.35 27.75
CA ASN A 62 24.25 7.85 28.96
C ASN A 62 23.26 8.62 29.87
N SER A 63 22.08 8.98 29.35
CA SER A 63 21.07 9.75 30.09
C SER A 63 20.27 8.92 31.10
N ALA A 64 20.30 7.59 30.99
CA ALA A 64 19.59 6.66 31.87
C ALA A 64 20.39 5.39 32.14
N SER A 65 20.13 4.72 33.29
CA SER A 65 20.65 3.37 33.55
C SER A 65 19.72 2.35 32.89
N ILE A 66 20.06 1.85 31.70
CA ILE A 66 19.20 0.95 30.93
C ILE A 66 19.74 -0.49 31.01
N VAL A 67 18.83 -1.42 31.35
CA VAL A 67 19.12 -2.88 31.30
C VAL A 67 18.23 -3.50 30.23
N ALA A 68 18.85 -4.13 29.25
CA ALA A 68 18.17 -4.73 28.11
C ALA A 68 18.34 -6.26 28.08
N LYS A 69 17.28 -6.99 27.71
CA LYS A 69 17.37 -8.44 27.44
C LYS A 69 18.10 -8.72 26.13
N LYS A 70 17.92 -7.88 25.12
CA LYS A 70 18.59 -7.94 23.81
C LYS A 70 19.08 -6.55 23.43
N ILE A 71 20.34 -6.45 23.04
CA ILE A 71 20.92 -5.23 22.45
C ILE A 71 21.10 -5.48 20.96
N ILE A 72 20.68 -4.52 20.15
CA ILE A 72 20.92 -4.47 18.70
C ILE A 72 21.85 -3.29 18.44
N ASP A 73 23.07 -3.58 18.07
CA ASP A 73 24.00 -2.59 17.57
C ASP A 73 23.67 -2.29 16.09
N ALA A 74 23.25 -1.07 15.82
CA ALA A 74 22.87 -0.59 14.49
C ALA A 74 23.94 0.33 13.87
N SER A 75 25.21 0.14 14.25
CA SER A 75 26.35 0.89 13.67
C SER A 75 26.32 0.83 12.15
N ASP A 76 26.53 1.97 11.51
CA ASP A 76 26.48 2.15 10.04
C ASP A 76 25.11 1.84 9.37
N MET A 77 24.06 1.66 10.15
CA MET A 77 22.70 1.35 9.65
C MET A 77 21.74 2.52 9.85
N ILE A 78 20.68 2.49 9.06
CA ILE A 78 19.53 3.36 9.20
C ILE A 78 18.48 2.65 10.05
N VAL A 79 18.03 3.36 11.09
CA VAL A 79 16.89 2.96 11.93
C VAL A 79 15.71 3.86 11.58
N SER A 80 14.57 3.27 11.22
CA SER A 80 13.36 4.02 10.87
C SER A 80 12.10 3.34 11.40
N PRO A 81 10.96 4.04 11.43
CA PRO A 81 9.68 3.36 11.62
C PRO A 81 9.49 2.29 10.57
N GLY A 82 8.81 1.21 10.91
CA GLY A 82 8.36 0.23 9.94
C GLY A 82 7.49 0.88 8.88
N PHE A 83 7.71 0.52 7.62
CA PHE A 83 6.98 1.09 6.51
C PHE A 83 5.51 0.64 6.52
N ILE A 84 4.64 1.51 6.02
CA ILE A 84 3.21 1.28 5.86
C ILE A 84 2.90 1.34 4.37
N ASP A 85 2.43 0.24 3.82
CA ASP A 85 2.05 0.15 2.40
C ASP A 85 0.56 0.45 2.23
N PRO A 86 0.19 1.61 1.65
CA PRO A 86 -1.20 2.07 1.54
C PRO A 86 -2.00 1.30 0.49
N HIS A 87 -1.35 0.52 -0.37
CA HIS A 87 -2.03 -0.17 -1.45
C HIS A 87 -1.42 -1.54 -1.70
N THR A 88 -2.12 -2.60 -1.26
CA THR A 88 -1.66 -3.98 -1.42
C THR A 88 -2.80 -4.92 -1.81
N HIS A 89 -2.41 -6.08 -2.34
CA HIS A 89 -3.28 -7.26 -2.48
C HIS A 89 -2.79 -8.39 -1.57
N ALA A 90 -2.27 -8.02 -0.41
CA ALA A 90 -1.74 -8.94 0.60
C ALA A 90 -2.81 -9.82 1.26
N ASP A 91 -4.07 -9.40 1.22
CA ASP A 91 -5.23 -10.14 1.71
C ASP A 91 -5.27 -11.59 1.18
N ARG A 92 -4.89 -11.81 -0.06
CA ARG A 92 -4.82 -13.15 -0.69
C ARG A 92 -3.78 -14.05 -0.05
N ASP A 93 -2.61 -13.52 0.31
CA ASP A 93 -1.56 -14.25 1.00
C ASP A 93 -1.92 -14.44 2.48
N LEU A 94 -2.43 -13.40 3.12
CA LEU A 94 -2.82 -13.40 4.52
C LEU A 94 -3.96 -14.38 4.82
N LYS A 95 -4.83 -14.68 3.85
CA LYS A 95 -5.91 -15.66 3.96
C LYS A 95 -5.40 -17.09 4.14
N ASN A 96 -4.22 -17.41 3.60
CA ASN A 96 -3.66 -18.74 3.61
C ASN A 96 -2.56 -18.84 4.69
N SER A 97 -2.71 -19.75 5.65
CA SER A 97 -1.75 -19.97 6.74
C SER A 97 -0.31 -20.25 6.28
N LYS A 98 -0.12 -20.82 5.07
CA LYS A 98 1.20 -21.10 4.50
C LYS A 98 1.91 -19.82 4.00
N THR A 99 1.17 -18.76 3.69
CA THR A 99 1.67 -17.49 3.15
C THR A 99 1.39 -16.29 4.06
N SER A 100 0.64 -16.49 5.15
CA SER A 100 0.27 -15.44 6.10
C SER A 100 1.46 -14.74 6.78
N HIS A 101 2.66 -15.35 6.68
CA HIS A 101 3.91 -14.69 7.09
C HIS A 101 4.19 -13.40 6.31
N ASN A 102 3.61 -13.22 5.14
CA ASN A 102 3.68 -12.01 4.30
C ASN A 102 5.12 -11.56 3.96
N LYS A 103 6.07 -12.51 3.82
CA LYS A 103 7.50 -12.26 3.57
C LYS A 103 7.79 -11.28 2.42
N PRO A 104 7.07 -11.33 1.27
CA PRO A 104 7.33 -10.39 0.18
C PRO A 104 7.26 -8.92 0.59
N PHE A 105 6.34 -8.57 1.50
CA PHE A 105 6.20 -7.23 2.05
C PHE A 105 7.17 -7.00 3.21
N MET A 106 7.27 -7.96 4.11
CA MET A 106 8.12 -7.86 5.32
C MET A 106 9.59 -7.57 4.97
N PHE A 107 10.15 -8.24 3.95
CA PHE A 107 11.55 -8.04 3.53
C PHE A 107 11.79 -6.70 2.82
N GLN A 108 10.76 -5.94 2.53
CA GLN A 108 10.87 -4.55 2.07
C GLN A 108 10.84 -3.53 3.23
N GLY A 109 10.81 -4.01 4.49
CA GLY A 109 10.65 -3.15 5.66
C GLY A 109 9.20 -2.79 5.98
N ILE A 110 8.22 -3.40 5.28
CA ILE A 110 6.80 -3.13 5.50
C ILE A 110 6.33 -3.90 6.73
N THR A 111 5.85 -3.17 7.73
CA THR A 111 5.29 -3.72 8.98
C THR A 111 3.77 -3.66 9.02
N THR A 112 3.17 -2.83 8.16
CA THR A 112 1.71 -2.66 8.06
C THR A 112 1.29 -2.59 6.60
N VAL A 113 0.26 -3.34 6.24
CA VAL A 113 -0.33 -3.35 4.90
C VAL A 113 -1.79 -2.90 4.96
N ILE A 114 -2.21 -2.09 3.99
CA ILE A 114 -3.61 -1.77 3.78
C ILE A 114 -4.17 -2.75 2.75
N THR A 115 -5.34 -3.30 3.01
CA THR A 115 -6.00 -4.31 2.18
C THR A 115 -7.43 -3.92 1.86
N GLY A 116 -8.00 -4.56 0.84
CA GLY A 116 -9.33 -4.21 0.36
C GLY A 116 -9.32 -3.02 -0.60
N ASN A 117 -8.19 -2.77 -1.26
CA ASN A 117 -8.03 -1.73 -2.29
C ASN A 117 -8.76 -2.11 -3.59
N ASP A 118 -8.83 -1.18 -4.55
CA ASP A 118 -9.44 -1.34 -5.89
C ASP A 118 -10.91 -1.79 -5.86
N GLY A 119 -11.62 -1.50 -4.79
CA GLY A 119 -13.02 -1.89 -4.63
C GLY A 119 -13.26 -3.38 -4.39
N ASP A 120 -12.20 -4.16 -4.21
CA ASP A 120 -12.26 -5.62 -3.95
C ASP A 120 -11.76 -5.92 -2.54
N SER A 121 -12.65 -6.27 -1.64
CA SER A 121 -12.33 -6.65 -0.26
C SER A 121 -12.89 -8.01 0.09
N PHE A 122 -12.29 -8.68 1.05
CA PHE A 122 -12.93 -9.83 1.67
C PHE A 122 -14.14 -9.39 2.51
N TYR A 123 -15.22 -10.13 2.41
CA TYR A 123 -16.49 -9.81 3.06
C TYR A 123 -17.06 -11.04 3.80
N PRO A 124 -17.62 -10.90 5.01
CA PRO A 124 -17.52 -9.69 5.86
C PRO A 124 -16.15 -9.58 6.54
N THR A 125 -15.67 -8.36 6.77
CA THR A 125 -14.37 -8.07 7.40
C THR A 125 -14.20 -8.80 8.74
N SER A 126 -15.26 -8.88 9.55
CA SER A 126 -15.25 -9.57 10.86
C SER A 126 -14.84 -11.05 10.78
N LYS A 127 -15.19 -11.74 9.69
CA LYS A 127 -14.79 -13.14 9.45
C LYS A 127 -13.29 -13.26 9.24
N TYR A 128 -12.70 -12.33 8.49
CA TYR A 128 -11.27 -12.37 8.18
C TYR A 128 -10.41 -11.89 9.34
N ILE A 129 -10.90 -10.97 10.17
CA ILE A 129 -10.26 -10.65 11.45
C ILE A 129 -10.09 -11.91 12.29
N LYS A 130 -11.16 -12.70 12.49
CA LYS A 130 -11.11 -13.98 13.23
C LYS A 130 -10.16 -14.99 12.59
N LEU A 131 -10.15 -15.08 11.25
CA LEU A 131 -9.26 -15.97 10.52
C LEU A 131 -7.79 -15.61 10.77
N TYR A 132 -7.45 -14.33 10.68
CA TYR A 132 -6.07 -13.83 10.87
C TYR A 132 -5.62 -14.01 12.33
N ASP A 133 -6.49 -13.83 13.30
CA ASP A 133 -6.21 -14.10 14.70
C ASP A 133 -5.95 -15.60 14.96
N THR A 134 -6.64 -16.49 14.22
CA THR A 134 -6.51 -17.95 14.37
C THR A 134 -5.14 -18.43 13.88
N HIS A 135 -4.76 -18.13 12.65
CA HIS A 135 -3.52 -18.68 12.07
C HIS A 135 -2.31 -17.73 12.20
N LYS A 136 -2.52 -16.54 12.78
CA LYS A 136 -1.53 -15.47 12.91
C LYS A 136 -1.06 -14.92 11.55
N ILE A 137 -0.60 -13.68 11.56
CA ILE A 137 -0.15 -12.97 10.37
C ILE A 137 1.19 -12.28 10.63
N GLY A 138 2.01 -12.11 9.58
CA GLY A 138 3.35 -11.56 9.71
C GLY A 138 3.38 -10.03 9.82
N THR A 139 2.47 -9.32 9.19
CA THR A 139 2.38 -7.85 9.19
C THR A 139 1.06 -7.38 9.80
N ASN A 140 1.01 -6.14 10.32
CA ASN A 140 -0.26 -5.51 10.67
C ASN A 140 -1.11 -5.30 9.42
N VAL A 141 -2.44 -5.29 9.59
CA VAL A 141 -3.43 -5.12 8.53
C VAL A 141 -4.38 -3.99 8.86
N VAL A 142 -4.60 -3.10 7.91
CA VAL A 142 -5.61 -2.02 7.94
C VAL A 142 -6.65 -2.37 6.87
N PRO A 143 -7.88 -2.74 7.24
CA PRO A 143 -8.90 -3.11 6.27
C PRO A 143 -9.64 -1.91 5.69
N LEU A 144 -9.92 -1.96 4.38
CA LEU A 144 -10.89 -1.10 3.68
C LEU A 144 -12.07 -1.94 3.23
N VAL A 145 -13.25 -1.32 3.13
CA VAL A 145 -14.42 -1.94 2.53
C VAL A 145 -14.44 -1.68 1.02
N GLY A 146 -14.52 -2.73 0.22
CA GLY A 146 -14.54 -2.62 -1.24
C GLY A 146 -15.94 -2.27 -1.76
N HIS A 147 -16.08 -1.16 -2.48
CA HIS A 147 -17.32 -0.77 -3.16
C HIS A 147 -17.82 -1.84 -4.13
N GLY A 148 -16.92 -2.38 -4.97
CA GLY A 148 -17.26 -3.45 -5.92
C GLY A 148 -17.74 -4.72 -5.22
N THR A 149 -17.14 -5.05 -4.06
CA THR A 149 -17.59 -6.16 -3.21
C THR A 149 -19.00 -5.91 -2.68
N VAL A 150 -19.28 -4.75 -2.10
CA VAL A 150 -20.61 -4.37 -1.59
C VAL A 150 -21.64 -4.37 -2.70
N ARG A 151 -21.32 -3.77 -3.86
CA ARG A 151 -22.19 -3.76 -5.04
C ARG A 151 -22.50 -5.17 -5.52
N ASN A 152 -21.50 -6.05 -5.56
CA ASN A 152 -21.69 -7.45 -5.95
C ASN A 152 -22.59 -8.23 -5.00
N GLN A 153 -22.57 -7.93 -3.69
CA GLN A 153 -23.48 -8.53 -2.70
C GLN A 153 -24.94 -8.16 -2.96
N VAL A 154 -25.21 -6.95 -3.48
CA VAL A 154 -26.59 -6.44 -3.67
C VAL A 154 -27.10 -6.67 -5.08
N MET A 155 -26.24 -6.52 -6.09
CA MET A 155 -26.64 -6.48 -7.50
C MET A 155 -25.95 -7.53 -8.38
N GLY A 156 -25.01 -8.31 -7.83
CA GLY A 156 -24.17 -9.17 -8.65
C GLY A 156 -23.33 -8.36 -9.64
N LYS A 157 -23.07 -8.93 -10.82
CA LYS A 157 -22.31 -8.29 -11.90
C LYS A 157 -23.20 -7.57 -12.91
N SER A 158 -24.36 -7.07 -12.48
CA SER A 158 -25.27 -6.31 -13.32
C SER A 158 -24.66 -4.96 -13.70
N ASP A 159 -24.78 -4.58 -14.98
CA ASP A 159 -24.27 -3.31 -15.54
C ASP A 159 -25.28 -2.15 -15.47
N ARG A 160 -26.48 -2.38 -14.96
CA ARG A 160 -27.48 -1.32 -14.75
C ARG A 160 -27.11 -0.44 -13.54
N LYS A 161 -27.62 0.78 -13.53
CA LYS A 161 -27.57 1.66 -12.37
C LYS A 161 -28.29 1.04 -11.17
N ALA A 162 -27.79 1.28 -9.96
CA ALA A 162 -28.47 0.89 -8.73
C ALA A 162 -29.74 1.73 -8.52
N SER A 163 -30.80 1.08 -8.05
CA SER A 163 -31.99 1.76 -7.55
C SER A 163 -31.73 2.37 -6.17
N GLU A 164 -32.57 3.30 -5.73
CA GLU A 164 -32.48 3.90 -4.40
C GLU A 164 -32.52 2.84 -3.28
N LYS A 165 -33.35 1.80 -3.42
CA LYS A 165 -33.44 0.69 -2.48
C LYS A 165 -32.11 -0.08 -2.39
N GLU A 166 -31.46 -0.32 -3.51
CA GLU A 166 -30.16 -0.99 -3.57
C GLU A 166 -29.04 -0.12 -2.99
N ILE A 167 -29.05 1.18 -3.25
CA ILE A 167 -28.12 2.13 -2.62
C ILE A 167 -28.28 2.09 -1.09
N LEU A 168 -29.52 2.11 -0.57
CA LEU A 168 -29.76 1.98 0.88
C LEU A 168 -29.27 0.64 1.44
N GLN A 169 -29.39 -0.45 0.69
CA GLN A 169 -28.83 -1.75 1.09
C GLN A 169 -27.30 -1.71 1.14
N MET A 170 -26.65 -1.17 0.11
CA MET A 170 -25.21 -1.00 0.08
C MET A 170 -24.70 -0.11 1.23
N GLN A 171 -25.41 1.00 1.53
CA GLN A 171 -25.08 1.85 2.67
C GLN A 171 -25.09 1.10 4.01
N LYS A 172 -26.08 0.20 4.21
CA LYS A 172 -26.12 -0.65 5.42
C LYS A 172 -24.91 -1.58 5.50
N LEU A 173 -24.54 -2.20 4.38
CA LEU A 173 -23.36 -3.07 4.33
C LEU A 173 -22.07 -2.28 4.62
N VAL A 174 -21.91 -1.09 4.04
CA VAL A 174 -20.77 -0.21 4.33
C VAL A 174 -20.72 0.15 5.81
N GLN A 175 -21.87 0.52 6.42
CA GLN A 175 -21.91 0.81 7.86
C GLN A 175 -21.48 -0.39 8.70
N GLN A 176 -21.97 -1.60 8.40
CA GLN A 176 -21.58 -2.82 9.10
C GLN A 176 -20.07 -3.10 9.03
N GLU A 177 -19.45 -2.85 7.88
CA GLU A 177 -18.01 -3.03 7.72
C GLU A 177 -17.20 -1.95 8.44
N MET A 178 -17.69 -0.70 8.48
CA MET A 178 -17.10 0.37 9.28
C MET A 178 -17.17 0.04 10.79
N ASP A 179 -18.33 -0.47 11.25
CA ASP A 179 -18.52 -0.92 12.66
C ASP A 179 -17.60 -2.11 13.01
N ALA A 180 -17.27 -2.95 12.03
CA ALA A 180 -16.31 -4.05 12.19
C ALA A 180 -14.85 -3.57 12.31
N GLY A 181 -14.57 -2.29 12.02
CA GLY A 181 -13.27 -1.65 12.18
C GLY A 181 -12.55 -1.31 10.87
N ALA A 182 -13.27 -1.23 9.74
CA ALA A 182 -12.69 -0.74 8.49
C ALA A 182 -12.31 0.75 8.61
N PHE A 183 -11.22 1.15 7.92
CA PHE A 183 -10.69 2.51 7.96
C PHE A 183 -11.30 3.43 6.90
N GLY A 184 -11.99 2.87 5.94
CA GLY A 184 -12.60 3.62 4.86
C GLY A 184 -13.19 2.71 3.80
N ILE A 185 -13.57 3.31 2.67
CA ILE A 185 -14.06 2.61 1.48
C ILE A 185 -13.04 2.73 0.35
N SER A 186 -12.85 1.63 -0.39
CA SER A 186 -12.10 1.66 -1.63
C SER A 186 -13.02 1.51 -2.83
N THR A 187 -12.66 2.12 -3.96
CA THR A 187 -13.30 1.88 -5.25
C THR A 187 -12.31 1.42 -6.30
N GLY A 188 -12.80 0.63 -7.24
CA GLY A 188 -12.10 0.30 -8.48
C GLY A 188 -13.06 0.57 -9.64
N LEU A 189 -13.23 1.86 -9.96
CA LEU A 189 -14.23 2.30 -10.95
C LEU A 189 -13.82 1.94 -12.39
N PHE A 190 -12.65 1.41 -12.57
CA PHE A 190 -12.19 0.78 -13.81
C PHE A 190 -12.69 -0.67 -13.94
N TYR A 191 -12.89 -1.39 -12.84
CA TYR A 191 -13.19 -2.82 -12.83
C TYR A 191 -14.68 -3.11 -12.67
N SER A 192 -15.17 -4.18 -13.31
CA SER A 192 -16.52 -4.71 -13.08
C SER A 192 -16.62 -5.32 -11.67
N PRO A 193 -17.70 -5.06 -10.87
CA PRO A 193 -18.89 -4.30 -11.22
C PRO A 193 -18.82 -2.80 -10.88
N GLY A 194 -17.72 -2.30 -10.29
CA GLY A 194 -17.56 -0.90 -9.89
C GLY A 194 -17.69 0.07 -11.07
N SER A 195 -17.21 -0.33 -12.26
CA SER A 195 -17.27 0.47 -13.49
C SER A 195 -18.67 0.80 -13.99
N TYR A 196 -19.69 0.07 -13.54
CA TYR A 196 -21.07 0.28 -13.91
C TYR A 196 -21.79 1.28 -13.00
N SER A 197 -21.17 1.69 -11.89
CA SER A 197 -21.71 2.71 -10.99
C SER A 197 -21.55 4.12 -11.56
N ASN A 198 -22.44 5.00 -11.17
CA ASN A 198 -22.30 6.42 -11.39
C ASN A 198 -21.66 7.10 -10.16
N THR A 199 -21.23 8.35 -10.34
CA THR A 199 -20.61 9.17 -9.28
C THR A 199 -21.52 9.32 -8.06
N GLN A 200 -22.84 9.45 -8.24
CA GLN A 200 -23.81 9.63 -7.15
C GLN A 200 -23.92 8.40 -6.24
N GLU A 201 -23.83 7.19 -6.79
CA GLU A 201 -23.75 5.95 -5.99
C GLU A 201 -22.53 5.98 -5.06
N VAL A 202 -21.35 6.34 -5.60
CA VAL A 202 -20.12 6.41 -4.81
C VAL A 202 -20.21 7.49 -3.74
N ILE A 203 -20.75 8.67 -4.06
CA ILE A 203 -20.96 9.75 -3.09
C ILE A 203 -21.91 9.29 -1.96
N ALA A 204 -22.99 8.58 -2.29
CA ALA A 204 -23.94 8.09 -1.30
C ALA A 204 -23.31 7.14 -0.28
N LEU A 205 -22.41 6.23 -0.75
CA LEU A 205 -21.68 5.31 0.14
C LEU A 205 -20.57 6.02 0.90
N SER A 206 -19.84 6.94 0.26
CA SER A 206 -18.77 7.73 0.88
C SER A 206 -19.29 8.62 2.02
N LYS A 207 -20.54 9.09 1.95
CA LYS A 207 -21.18 9.82 3.06
C LYS A 207 -21.35 8.98 4.34
N ILE A 208 -21.53 7.66 4.20
CA ILE A 208 -21.54 6.74 5.36
C ILE A 208 -20.13 6.67 5.97
N VAL A 209 -19.10 6.55 5.13
CA VAL A 209 -17.70 6.50 5.56
C VAL A 209 -17.28 7.81 6.24
N ALA A 210 -17.71 8.96 5.69
CA ALA A 210 -17.44 10.28 6.28
C ALA A 210 -18.02 10.42 7.71
N LYS A 211 -19.23 9.91 7.96
CA LYS A 211 -19.84 9.88 9.31
C LYS A 211 -19.01 9.06 10.32
N ASN A 212 -18.26 8.10 9.84
CA ASN A 212 -17.36 7.25 10.61
C ASN A 212 -15.91 7.76 10.58
N ASP A 213 -15.67 9.02 10.19
CA ASP A 213 -14.33 9.63 10.07
C ASP A 213 -13.36 8.82 9.19
N GLY A 214 -13.87 8.11 8.17
CA GLY A 214 -13.08 7.25 7.26
C GLY A 214 -12.46 8.02 6.11
N ILE A 215 -11.80 7.26 5.21
CA ILE A 215 -11.16 7.75 4.00
C ILE A 215 -11.80 7.13 2.75
N TYR A 216 -11.77 7.84 1.63
CA TYR A 216 -12.08 7.32 0.31
C TYR A 216 -10.79 7.02 -0.45
N ASP A 217 -10.49 5.75 -0.67
CA ASP A 217 -9.39 5.27 -1.51
C ASP A 217 -9.90 4.89 -2.90
N THR A 218 -9.22 5.23 -3.98
CA THR A 218 -9.75 4.99 -5.31
C THR A 218 -8.72 4.63 -6.37
N HIS A 219 -8.90 3.44 -6.97
CA HIS A 219 -8.48 3.22 -8.35
C HIS A 219 -9.45 3.99 -9.24
N LEU A 220 -8.94 4.95 -9.98
CA LEU A 220 -9.72 5.87 -10.79
C LEU A 220 -10.59 5.14 -11.83
N ARG A 221 -11.68 5.78 -12.29
CA ARG A 221 -12.52 5.25 -13.35
C ARG A 221 -11.77 5.05 -14.66
N ASP A 222 -10.86 5.97 -14.95
CA ASP A 222 -10.01 5.91 -16.13
C ASP A 222 -8.64 6.50 -15.83
N GLU A 223 -7.61 5.69 -15.91
CA GLU A 223 -6.22 6.13 -15.79
C GLU A 223 -5.60 6.44 -17.15
N SER A 224 -6.41 6.41 -18.22
CA SER A 224 -6.01 6.54 -19.62
C SER A 224 -7.06 7.30 -20.43
N SER A 225 -7.48 6.73 -21.57
CA SER A 225 -8.49 7.24 -22.50
C SER A 225 -9.58 6.19 -22.85
N TYR A 226 -9.87 5.26 -21.93
CA TYR A 226 -10.85 4.19 -22.18
C TYR A 226 -12.29 4.70 -22.15
N ASN A 227 -12.57 5.70 -21.30
CA ASN A 227 -13.92 6.17 -21.03
C ASN A 227 -13.95 7.70 -20.91
N ILE A 228 -13.93 8.24 -19.67
CA ILE A 228 -14.02 9.69 -19.41
C ILE A 228 -12.65 10.39 -19.50
N GLY A 229 -11.58 9.62 -19.57
CA GLY A 229 -10.21 10.12 -19.58
C GLY A 229 -9.63 10.38 -18.18
N LEU A 230 -8.30 10.45 -18.12
CA LEU A 230 -7.56 10.54 -16.87
C LEU A 230 -7.88 11.81 -16.06
N ILE A 231 -7.86 12.99 -16.70
CA ILE A 231 -8.12 14.27 -16.01
C ILE A 231 -9.53 14.30 -15.43
N ALA A 232 -10.55 13.91 -16.21
CA ALA A 232 -11.94 13.90 -15.73
C ALA A 232 -12.14 12.88 -14.60
N SER A 233 -11.36 11.78 -14.57
CA SER A 233 -11.39 10.83 -13.46
C SER A 233 -10.79 11.37 -12.17
N ILE A 234 -9.76 12.21 -12.25
CA ILE A 234 -9.22 12.96 -11.11
C ILE A 234 -10.28 13.95 -10.58
N GLU A 235 -10.95 14.68 -11.48
CA GLU A 235 -12.03 15.61 -11.12
C GLU A 235 -13.21 14.88 -10.49
N GLU A 236 -13.59 13.69 -11.00
CA GLU A 236 -14.63 12.84 -10.38
C GLU A 236 -14.24 12.45 -8.94
N ALA A 237 -13.01 12.02 -8.71
CA ALA A 237 -12.54 11.66 -7.36
C ALA A 237 -12.57 12.87 -6.41
N ILE A 238 -12.15 14.05 -6.86
CA ILE A 238 -12.20 15.30 -6.09
C ILE A 238 -13.65 15.67 -5.77
N GLU A 239 -14.56 15.54 -6.73
CA GLU A 239 -15.98 15.85 -6.55
C GLU A 239 -16.65 14.89 -5.56
N ILE A 240 -16.31 13.61 -5.58
CA ILE A 240 -16.77 12.62 -4.58
C ILE A 240 -16.34 13.07 -3.17
N GLY A 241 -15.08 13.43 -2.99
CA GLY A 241 -14.58 13.91 -1.72
C GLY A 241 -15.25 15.20 -1.25
N ARG A 242 -15.44 16.15 -2.18
CA ARG A 242 -16.13 17.43 -1.90
C ARG A 242 -17.55 17.22 -1.41
N GLN A 243 -18.34 16.41 -2.12
CA GLN A 243 -19.74 16.19 -1.77
C GLN A 243 -19.95 15.28 -0.56
N ALA A 244 -19.06 14.31 -0.36
CA ALA A 244 -19.14 13.41 0.78
C ALA A 244 -18.43 13.97 2.04
N LYS A 245 -17.62 15.03 1.89
CA LYS A 245 -16.86 15.70 2.96
C LYS A 245 -15.90 14.75 3.69
N LEU A 246 -15.07 14.02 2.92
CA LEU A 246 -14.04 13.14 3.45
C LEU A 246 -12.74 13.26 2.64
N PRO A 247 -11.57 12.93 3.24
CA PRO A 247 -10.31 12.90 2.52
C PRO A 247 -10.30 11.81 1.45
N ILE A 248 -9.57 12.10 0.36
CA ILE A 248 -9.41 11.22 -0.80
C ILE A 248 -7.97 10.73 -0.85
N HIS A 249 -7.80 9.44 -1.14
CA HIS A 249 -6.51 8.86 -1.48
C HIS A 249 -6.58 8.22 -2.86
N ILE A 250 -5.84 8.77 -3.82
CA ILE A 250 -5.78 8.23 -5.18
C ILE A 250 -4.77 7.09 -5.19
N SER A 251 -5.25 5.90 -5.48
CA SER A 251 -4.43 4.70 -5.58
C SER A 251 -3.47 4.79 -6.75
N HIS A 252 -2.20 4.36 -6.56
CA HIS A 252 -1.17 4.13 -7.59
C HIS A 252 -1.20 5.14 -8.74
N ILE A 253 -1.19 6.45 -8.45
CA ILE A 253 -1.34 7.53 -9.42
C ILE A 253 -0.36 7.40 -10.60
N LYS A 254 -0.86 7.49 -11.82
CA LYS A 254 -0.09 7.36 -13.05
C LYS A 254 -0.79 7.95 -14.27
N CYS A 255 -0.03 8.24 -15.32
CA CYS A 255 -0.53 8.45 -16.67
C CYS A 255 -0.37 7.13 -17.43
N LEU A 256 -1.47 6.37 -17.60
CA LEU A 256 -1.43 5.01 -18.13
C LEU A 256 -1.71 4.96 -19.62
N GLY A 257 -0.67 4.71 -20.43
CA GLY A 257 -0.75 4.57 -21.87
C GLY A 257 -0.44 5.86 -22.63
N VAL A 258 -0.11 5.69 -23.89
CA VAL A 258 0.48 6.74 -24.74
C VAL A 258 -0.41 7.98 -24.92
N ASP A 259 -1.72 7.81 -24.86
CA ASP A 259 -2.68 8.90 -25.09
C ASP A 259 -2.69 9.95 -23.96
N VAL A 260 -2.17 9.59 -22.78
CA VAL A 260 -2.22 10.44 -21.57
C VAL A 260 -0.84 10.77 -21.01
N TRP A 261 0.22 10.36 -21.69
CA TRP A 261 1.57 10.74 -21.30
C TRP A 261 1.69 12.26 -21.25
N MET A 262 2.53 12.78 -20.33
CA MET A 262 2.78 14.20 -20.07
C MET A 262 1.60 14.95 -19.42
N GLN A 263 0.53 14.27 -19.01
CA GLN A 263 -0.59 14.91 -18.31
C GLN A 263 -0.34 15.12 -16.80
N SER A 264 0.78 14.62 -16.25
CA SER A 264 1.09 14.74 -14.81
C SER A 264 1.04 16.18 -14.30
N LYS A 265 1.51 17.17 -15.08
CA LYS A 265 1.48 18.59 -14.68
C LYS A 265 0.05 19.11 -14.51
N ALA A 266 -0.85 18.78 -15.41
CA ALA A 266 -2.27 19.17 -15.33
C ALA A 266 -2.95 18.53 -14.11
N ILE A 267 -2.66 17.26 -13.85
CA ILE A 267 -3.19 16.52 -12.70
C ILE A 267 -2.67 17.09 -11.38
N ILE A 268 -1.38 17.38 -11.28
CA ILE A 268 -0.77 18.01 -10.11
C ILE A 268 -1.48 19.35 -9.82
N ASN A 269 -1.65 20.20 -10.83
CA ASN A 269 -2.35 21.48 -10.68
C ASN A 269 -3.79 21.31 -10.18
N ALA A 270 -4.54 20.29 -10.68
CA ALA A 270 -5.91 20.02 -10.25
C ALA A 270 -5.96 19.59 -8.77
N ILE A 271 -5.04 18.70 -8.36
CA ILE A 271 -4.95 18.21 -6.97
C ILE A 271 -4.51 19.34 -6.02
N GLU A 272 -3.51 20.12 -6.40
CA GLU A 272 -3.05 21.26 -5.58
C GLU A 272 -4.14 22.33 -5.43
N LYS A 273 -4.92 22.59 -6.49
CA LYS A 273 -6.07 23.48 -6.43
C LYS A 273 -7.12 22.94 -5.42
N ALA A 274 -7.48 21.68 -5.49
CA ALA A 274 -8.41 21.05 -4.56
C ALA A 274 -7.90 21.13 -3.11
N ASN A 275 -6.61 20.85 -2.87
CA ASN A 275 -5.99 20.95 -1.55
C ASN A 275 -6.03 22.41 -1.01
N LYS A 276 -5.81 23.43 -1.86
CA LYS A 276 -5.95 24.85 -1.48
C LYS A 276 -7.40 25.22 -1.16
N GLU A 277 -8.38 24.55 -1.76
CA GLU A 277 -9.81 24.71 -1.47
C GLU A 277 -10.24 23.96 -0.18
N GLY A 278 -9.32 23.26 0.50
CA GLY A 278 -9.58 22.50 1.72
C GLY A 278 -10.10 21.09 1.48
N ILE A 279 -10.06 20.59 0.25
CA ILE A 279 -10.39 19.20 -0.09
C ILE A 279 -9.11 18.40 -0.03
N ILE A 280 -8.95 17.56 1.00
CA ILE A 280 -7.72 16.79 1.22
C ILE A 280 -7.61 15.68 0.17
N VAL A 281 -6.66 15.83 -0.74
CA VAL A 281 -6.34 14.84 -1.79
C VAL A 281 -4.90 14.40 -1.63
N THR A 282 -4.71 13.10 -1.48
CA THR A 282 -3.40 12.45 -1.41
C THR A 282 -3.35 11.31 -2.42
N ALA A 283 -2.17 10.76 -2.68
CA ALA A 283 -2.02 9.60 -3.56
C ALA A 283 -0.87 8.70 -3.11
N ASN A 284 -0.85 7.46 -3.61
CA ASN A 284 0.33 6.62 -3.55
C ASN A 284 0.86 6.31 -4.95
N GLN A 285 2.12 5.90 -5.03
CA GLN A 285 2.77 5.52 -6.28
C GLN A 285 3.79 4.39 -6.06
N TYR A 286 3.84 3.43 -6.99
CA TYR A 286 4.92 2.43 -7.05
C TYR A 286 6.03 2.86 -8.02
N PRO A 287 7.30 2.46 -7.77
CA PRO A 287 8.46 2.94 -8.52
C PRO A 287 8.79 2.06 -9.74
N TYR A 288 7.81 1.79 -10.59
CA TYR A 288 7.95 0.97 -11.81
C TYR A 288 7.25 1.64 -12.98
N ASP A 289 7.74 1.38 -14.19
CA ASP A 289 7.22 1.88 -15.47
C ASP A 289 6.16 0.98 -16.11
N ALA A 290 5.93 -0.21 -15.51
CA ALA A 290 4.88 -1.12 -15.94
C ALA A 290 3.75 -1.20 -14.90
N SER A 291 2.52 -1.14 -15.37
CA SER A 291 1.33 -1.49 -14.60
C SER A 291 1.07 -3.01 -14.65
N ALA A 292 0.24 -3.56 -13.75
CA ALA A 292 -0.14 -4.96 -13.83
C ALA A 292 -1.62 -5.19 -13.51
N THR A 293 -2.32 -5.86 -14.43
CA THR A 293 -3.74 -6.21 -14.24
C THR A 293 -4.09 -7.50 -14.99
N GLY A 294 -5.35 -7.96 -14.90
CA GLY A 294 -5.82 -9.05 -15.74
C GLY A 294 -5.83 -8.68 -17.23
N LEU A 295 -5.45 -9.61 -18.11
CA LEU A 295 -5.48 -9.39 -19.56
C LEU A 295 -6.86 -8.90 -20.02
N GLN A 296 -7.92 -9.51 -19.51
CA GLN A 296 -9.31 -9.13 -19.78
C GLN A 296 -9.55 -7.65 -19.43
N ALA A 297 -9.22 -7.25 -18.23
CA ALA A 297 -9.38 -5.85 -17.77
C ALA A 297 -8.49 -4.87 -18.55
N ALA A 298 -7.32 -5.33 -19.03
CA ALA A 298 -6.39 -4.50 -19.79
C ALA A 298 -6.91 -4.12 -21.17
N VAL A 299 -7.47 -5.09 -21.93
CA VAL A 299 -7.69 -4.91 -23.36
C VAL A 299 -9.09 -5.30 -23.87
N VAL A 300 -9.90 -6.05 -23.11
CA VAL A 300 -11.28 -6.37 -23.52
C VAL A 300 -12.21 -5.19 -23.20
N PRO A 301 -13.12 -4.81 -24.12
CA PRO A 301 -14.08 -3.75 -23.86
C PRO A 301 -14.95 -4.06 -22.64
N ARG A 302 -15.22 -3.07 -21.80
CA ARG A 302 -15.88 -3.25 -20.49
C ARG A 302 -17.30 -3.85 -20.59
N TRP A 303 -18.07 -3.48 -21.63
CA TRP A 303 -19.41 -4.01 -21.85
C TRP A 303 -19.44 -5.53 -22.08
N VAL A 304 -18.34 -6.11 -22.57
CA VAL A 304 -18.23 -7.56 -22.82
C VAL A 304 -18.21 -8.35 -21.52
N GLU A 305 -17.84 -7.73 -20.40
CA GLU A 305 -17.73 -8.36 -19.07
C GLU A 305 -19.05 -8.41 -18.30
N SER A 306 -20.08 -7.70 -18.76
CA SER A 306 -21.41 -7.71 -18.11
C SER A 306 -21.99 -9.11 -18.03
N GLY A 307 -22.45 -9.52 -16.84
CA GLY A 307 -22.92 -10.87 -16.55
C GLY A 307 -21.82 -11.91 -16.29
N GLY A 308 -20.54 -11.51 -16.33
CA GLY A 308 -19.41 -12.37 -15.99
C GLY A 308 -18.84 -13.18 -17.16
N ASN A 309 -17.95 -14.16 -16.86
CA ASN A 309 -17.15 -14.86 -17.86
C ASN A 309 -17.99 -15.67 -18.86
N ASP A 310 -19.06 -16.33 -18.42
CA ASP A 310 -19.90 -17.10 -19.33
C ASP A 310 -20.55 -16.20 -20.40
N SER A 311 -21.04 -15.04 -19.97
CA SER A 311 -21.60 -14.03 -20.84
C SER A 311 -20.57 -13.46 -21.81
N LEU A 312 -19.32 -13.26 -21.36
CA LEU A 312 -18.21 -12.84 -22.20
C LEU A 312 -17.98 -13.85 -23.32
N PHE A 313 -17.86 -15.14 -23.03
CA PHE A 313 -17.63 -16.17 -24.05
C PHE A 313 -18.83 -16.38 -24.97
N ILE A 314 -20.07 -16.17 -24.51
CA ILE A 314 -21.26 -16.16 -25.36
C ILE A 314 -21.16 -15.01 -26.38
N ARG A 315 -20.76 -13.80 -25.98
CA ARG A 315 -20.57 -12.66 -26.89
C ARG A 315 -19.49 -12.93 -27.94
N TYR A 316 -18.35 -13.52 -27.55
CA TYR A 316 -17.29 -13.89 -28.49
C TYR A 316 -17.72 -14.96 -29.51
N ARG A 317 -18.69 -15.84 -29.17
CA ARG A 317 -19.25 -16.85 -30.10
C ARG A 317 -20.20 -16.26 -31.11
N ASN A 318 -20.76 -15.08 -30.87
CA ASN A 318 -21.61 -14.38 -31.83
C ASN A 318 -20.74 -13.66 -32.87
N PRO A 319 -20.81 -14.01 -34.20
CA PRO A 319 -19.90 -13.46 -35.20
C PRO A 319 -19.96 -11.94 -35.33
N LYS A 320 -21.16 -11.33 -35.20
CA LYS A 320 -21.35 -9.88 -35.29
C LYS A 320 -20.71 -9.17 -34.09
N LEU A 321 -20.92 -9.68 -32.87
CA LEU A 321 -20.32 -9.12 -31.67
C LEU A 321 -18.80 -9.37 -31.64
N LYS A 322 -18.33 -10.54 -32.05
CA LYS A 322 -16.90 -10.86 -32.09
C LYS A 322 -16.13 -9.83 -32.92
N LYS A 323 -16.64 -9.44 -34.10
CA LYS A 323 -15.99 -8.42 -34.94
C LYS A 323 -15.79 -7.11 -34.17
N VAL A 324 -16.84 -6.60 -33.53
CA VAL A 324 -16.80 -5.36 -32.73
C VAL A 324 -15.82 -5.51 -31.55
N ILE A 325 -15.88 -6.64 -30.84
CA ILE A 325 -14.99 -6.91 -29.69
C ILE A 325 -13.53 -6.90 -30.14
N LEU A 326 -13.18 -7.55 -31.24
CA LEU A 326 -11.81 -7.58 -31.75
C LEU A 326 -11.33 -6.18 -32.18
N GLU A 327 -12.16 -5.39 -32.83
CA GLU A 327 -11.83 -4.00 -33.22
C GLU A 327 -11.56 -3.12 -32.00
N GLU A 328 -12.40 -3.19 -30.96
CA GLU A 328 -12.20 -2.44 -29.73
C GLU A 328 -11.00 -2.97 -28.93
N THR A 329 -10.79 -4.29 -28.88
CA THR A 329 -9.60 -4.92 -28.26
C THR A 329 -8.31 -4.43 -28.92
N LYS A 330 -8.28 -4.34 -30.25
CA LYS A 330 -7.15 -3.79 -30.99
C LYS A 330 -6.85 -2.34 -30.60
N LYS A 331 -7.88 -1.49 -30.48
CA LYS A 331 -7.73 -0.11 -29.99
C LYS A 331 -7.14 -0.08 -28.59
N ASN A 332 -7.60 -0.95 -27.69
CA ASN A 332 -7.10 -1.03 -26.32
C ASN A 332 -5.65 -1.52 -26.24
N ILE A 333 -5.23 -2.45 -27.12
CA ILE A 333 -3.83 -2.86 -27.24
C ILE A 333 -2.95 -1.67 -27.66
N ILE A 334 -3.39 -0.90 -28.67
CA ILE A 334 -2.66 0.30 -29.13
C ILE A 334 -2.56 1.35 -27.99
N ARG A 335 -3.66 1.61 -27.27
CA ARG A 335 -3.71 2.54 -26.12
C ARG A 335 -2.68 2.18 -25.05
N ARG A 336 -2.39 0.88 -24.89
CA ARG A 336 -1.36 0.39 -23.96
C ARG A 336 0.07 0.36 -24.53
N GLY A 337 0.28 0.93 -25.70
CA GLY A 337 1.59 1.05 -26.35
C GLY A 337 1.91 -0.07 -27.33
N GLY A 338 1.01 -1.06 -27.53
CA GLY A 338 1.18 -2.15 -28.47
C GLY A 338 1.22 -3.54 -27.82
N ALA A 339 1.14 -4.57 -28.65
CA ALA A 339 1.12 -5.97 -28.19
C ALA A 339 2.46 -6.40 -27.57
N ASP A 340 3.58 -5.83 -28.01
CA ASP A 340 4.92 -6.06 -27.46
C ASP A 340 5.09 -5.51 -26.02
N LYS A 341 4.22 -4.57 -25.60
CA LYS A 341 4.23 -3.99 -24.26
C LYS A 341 3.41 -4.77 -23.22
N LEU A 342 2.74 -5.85 -23.62
CA LEU A 342 1.87 -6.66 -22.76
C LEU A 342 2.55 -8.00 -22.44
N LEU A 343 3.35 -8.03 -21.36
CA LEU A 343 4.07 -9.23 -20.91
C LEU A 343 3.17 -10.11 -20.04
N PHE A 344 3.03 -11.39 -20.36
CA PHE A 344 2.27 -12.36 -19.58
C PHE A 344 3.09 -12.82 -18.36
N VAL A 345 2.70 -12.39 -17.18
CA VAL A 345 3.38 -12.70 -15.91
C VAL A 345 2.71 -13.82 -15.13
N LYS A 346 1.48 -14.20 -15.50
CA LYS A 346 0.76 -15.35 -14.95
C LYS A 346 -0.23 -15.89 -15.98
N SER A 347 -0.20 -17.19 -16.22
CA SER A 347 -1.13 -17.92 -17.07
C SER A 347 -1.20 -19.38 -16.66
N ASN A 348 -2.35 -20.05 -16.86
CA ASN A 348 -2.46 -21.50 -16.72
C ASN A 348 -1.67 -22.22 -17.82
N LYS A 349 -1.54 -21.62 -19.00
CA LYS A 349 -0.67 -22.12 -20.08
C LYS A 349 0.75 -21.64 -19.84
N LYS A 350 1.61 -22.53 -19.34
CA LYS A 350 2.99 -22.21 -18.93
C LYS A 350 3.81 -21.58 -20.06
N ASP A 351 3.63 -22.03 -21.30
CA ASP A 351 4.35 -21.52 -22.48
C ASP A 351 4.06 -20.04 -22.80
N PHE A 352 3.01 -19.47 -22.21
CA PHE A 352 2.68 -18.06 -22.37
C PHE A 352 3.39 -17.16 -21.34
N VAL A 353 3.80 -17.71 -20.20
CA VAL A 353 4.47 -16.95 -19.15
C VAL A 353 5.86 -16.52 -19.62
N GLY A 354 6.19 -15.24 -19.42
CA GLY A 354 7.45 -14.64 -19.87
C GLY A 354 7.45 -14.19 -21.34
N LYS A 355 6.33 -14.38 -22.07
CA LYS A 355 6.17 -13.88 -23.44
C LYS A 355 5.23 -12.68 -23.47
N ASN A 356 5.46 -11.77 -24.42
CA ASN A 356 4.50 -10.69 -24.67
C ASN A 356 3.40 -11.14 -25.65
N LEU A 357 2.34 -10.33 -25.75
CA LEU A 357 1.19 -10.66 -26.59
C LEU A 357 1.55 -10.78 -28.09
N LEU A 358 2.54 -10.01 -28.58
CA LEU A 358 3.02 -10.12 -29.97
C LEU A 358 3.70 -11.47 -30.22
N GLU A 359 4.53 -11.94 -29.29
CA GLU A 359 5.16 -13.26 -29.39
C GLU A 359 4.12 -14.38 -29.38
N ILE A 360 3.10 -14.27 -28.50
CA ILE A 360 2.00 -15.23 -28.41
C ILE A 360 1.17 -15.24 -29.71
N SER A 361 0.87 -14.09 -30.30
CA SER A 361 0.14 -13.99 -31.57
C SER A 361 0.89 -14.67 -32.71
N LYS A 362 2.22 -14.48 -32.78
CA LYS A 362 3.09 -15.18 -33.75
C LYS A 362 3.12 -16.68 -33.53
N MET A 363 3.23 -17.15 -32.28
CA MET A 363 3.19 -18.58 -31.93
C MET A 363 1.89 -19.25 -32.36
N LEU A 364 0.77 -18.53 -32.29
CA LEU A 364 -0.55 -19.03 -32.68
C LEU A 364 -0.88 -18.77 -34.15
N ASN A 365 -0.07 -18.02 -34.86
CA ASN A 365 -0.27 -17.57 -36.27
C ASN A 365 -1.63 -16.86 -36.46
N ILE A 366 -1.98 -15.95 -35.51
CA ILE A 366 -3.20 -15.15 -35.55
C ILE A 366 -2.90 -13.70 -35.16
N SER A 367 -3.89 -12.79 -35.29
CA SER A 367 -3.76 -11.41 -34.84
C SER A 367 -3.64 -11.29 -33.33
N ALA A 368 -3.10 -10.17 -32.84
CA ALA A 368 -2.92 -9.95 -31.40
C ALA A 368 -4.26 -9.92 -30.64
N GLU A 369 -5.30 -9.30 -31.22
CA GLU A 369 -6.65 -9.26 -30.64
C GLU A 369 -7.33 -10.63 -30.62
N GLU A 370 -7.06 -11.51 -31.59
CA GLU A 370 -7.52 -12.91 -31.56
C GLU A 370 -6.74 -13.72 -30.54
N ALA A 371 -5.43 -13.47 -30.38
CA ALA A 371 -4.60 -14.12 -29.36
C ALA A 371 -5.09 -13.79 -27.95
N VAL A 372 -5.66 -12.60 -27.71
CA VAL A 372 -6.34 -12.28 -26.42
C VAL A 372 -7.48 -13.26 -26.17
N TYR A 373 -8.36 -13.48 -27.14
CA TYR A 373 -9.49 -14.40 -26.99
C TYR A 373 -9.03 -15.84 -26.73
N GLU A 374 -8.06 -16.34 -27.52
CA GLU A 374 -7.50 -17.68 -27.34
C GLU A 374 -6.82 -17.83 -25.96
N ALA A 375 -6.13 -16.81 -25.51
CA ALA A 375 -5.49 -16.81 -24.21
C ALA A 375 -6.52 -16.86 -23.06
N LEU A 376 -7.59 -16.07 -23.12
CA LEU A 376 -8.64 -16.04 -22.10
C LEU A 376 -9.36 -17.39 -21.94
N LYS A 377 -9.44 -18.21 -22.98
CA LYS A 377 -9.99 -19.58 -22.89
C LYS A 377 -9.18 -20.49 -21.96
N THR A 378 -7.91 -20.17 -21.72
CA THR A 378 -7.05 -20.94 -20.80
C THR A 378 -7.27 -20.59 -19.31
N GLY A 379 -8.08 -19.58 -19.02
CA GLY A 379 -8.40 -19.10 -17.69
C GLY A 379 -7.85 -17.70 -17.40
N TYR A 380 -7.66 -17.38 -16.11
CA TYR A 380 -7.20 -16.07 -15.69
C TYR A 380 -5.73 -15.82 -16.08
N ILE A 381 -5.52 -14.70 -16.76
CA ILE A 381 -4.20 -14.25 -17.17
C ILE A 381 -3.91 -12.89 -16.57
N ARG A 382 -2.68 -12.70 -16.08
CA ARG A 382 -2.17 -11.42 -15.62
C ARG A 382 -1.07 -10.93 -16.53
N VAL A 383 -1.11 -9.65 -16.86
CA VAL A 383 -0.08 -9.00 -17.70
C VAL A 383 0.59 -7.85 -16.95
N ALA A 384 1.88 -7.67 -17.18
CA ALA A 384 2.59 -6.42 -16.93
C ALA A 384 2.56 -5.61 -18.23
N SER A 385 2.11 -4.36 -18.14
CA SER A 385 2.00 -3.45 -19.29
C SER A 385 3.02 -2.34 -19.15
N PHE A 386 4.03 -2.28 -20.04
CA PHE A 386 5.06 -1.24 -20.07
C PHE A 386 4.50 0.00 -20.78
N ASN A 387 3.79 0.82 -20.04
CA ASN A 387 2.93 1.87 -20.59
C ASN A 387 2.95 3.19 -19.81
N MET A 388 3.96 3.42 -18.99
CA MET A 388 4.13 4.68 -18.24
C MET A 388 5.38 5.43 -18.69
N ASN A 389 5.28 6.77 -18.69
CA ASN A 389 6.38 7.66 -19.04
C ASN A 389 7.21 8.00 -17.77
N PRO A 390 8.56 7.90 -17.82
CA PRO A 390 9.42 8.24 -16.69
C PRO A 390 9.27 9.68 -16.17
N GLU A 391 9.02 10.66 -17.04
CA GLU A 391 8.82 12.05 -16.60
C GLU A 391 7.57 12.21 -15.74
N ASP A 392 6.45 11.57 -16.12
CA ASP A 392 5.23 11.58 -15.31
C ASP A 392 5.44 10.88 -13.97
N ILE A 393 6.18 9.77 -13.96
CA ILE A 393 6.55 9.06 -12.72
C ILE A 393 7.33 10.00 -11.79
N HIS A 394 8.34 10.70 -12.31
CA HIS A 394 9.16 11.61 -11.52
C HIS A 394 8.37 12.83 -11.03
N ASN A 395 7.48 13.37 -11.87
CA ASN A 395 6.66 14.52 -11.51
C ASN A 395 5.74 14.21 -10.33
N PHE A 396 5.07 13.06 -10.33
CA PHE A 396 4.25 12.62 -9.19
C PHE A 396 5.10 12.29 -7.97
N MET A 397 6.22 11.60 -8.14
CA MET A 397 7.08 11.16 -7.03
C MET A 397 7.65 12.31 -6.18
N LYS A 398 7.79 13.48 -6.77
CA LYS A 398 8.27 14.71 -6.10
C LYS A 398 7.21 15.43 -5.25
N GLN A 399 5.95 15.02 -5.36
CA GLN A 399 4.86 15.73 -4.67
C GLN A 399 4.76 15.29 -3.21
N ASP A 400 4.62 16.23 -2.30
CA ASP A 400 4.50 15.99 -0.86
C ASP A 400 3.27 15.16 -0.46
N TRP A 401 2.22 15.21 -1.26
CA TRP A 401 0.99 14.45 -1.07
C TRP A 401 1.04 13.05 -1.70
N VAL A 402 2.17 12.65 -2.34
CA VAL A 402 2.38 11.31 -2.91
C VAL A 402 3.26 10.47 -1.99
N VAL A 403 2.69 9.40 -1.44
CA VAL A 403 3.39 8.46 -0.58
C VAL A 403 3.83 7.20 -1.36
N THR A 404 4.66 6.36 -0.73
CA THR A 404 5.12 5.11 -1.33
C THR A 404 4.04 4.04 -1.19
N GLY A 405 3.65 3.41 -2.30
CA GLY A 405 2.81 2.22 -2.31
C GLY A 405 3.40 1.14 -3.21
N SER A 406 3.00 -0.11 -3.02
CA SER A 406 3.50 -1.20 -3.87
C SER A 406 2.52 -1.61 -4.97
N ASP A 407 1.22 -1.51 -4.73
CA ASP A 407 0.20 -2.20 -5.53
C ASP A 407 0.58 -3.69 -5.72
N GLY A 408 1.10 -4.28 -4.62
CA GLY A 408 1.77 -5.57 -4.61
C GLY A 408 0.86 -6.73 -4.90
N ASN A 409 1.00 -7.32 -6.10
CA ASN A 409 0.25 -8.48 -6.53
C ASN A 409 1.15 -9.52 -7.22
N THR A 410 0.72 -10.77 -7.27
CA THR A 410 1.50 -11.90 -7.81
C THR A 410 1.89 -11.67 -9.27
N GLY A 411 3.15 -12.00 -9.62
CA GLY A 411 3.68 -12.00 -10.99
C GLY A 411 4.29 -10.66 -11.43
N HIS A 412 4.32 -9.64 -10.57
CA HIS A 412 5.00 -8.39 -10.84
C HIS A 412 6.05 -8.12 -9.75
N PRO A 413 7.27 -7.65 -10.08
CA PRO A 413 8.34 -7.42 -9.10
C PRO A 413 7.96 -6.41 -8.00
N ARG A 414 6.98 -5.52 -8.25
CA ARG A 414 6.53 -4.52 -7.28
C ARG A 414 6.03 -5.11 -5.95
N LYS A 415 5.54 -6.35 -5.94
CA LYS A 415 5.15 -7.06 -4.72
C LYS A 415 6.34 -7.34 -3.80
N TYR A 416 7.54 -7.46 -4.38
CA TYR A 416 8.74 -7.92 -3.69
C TYR A 416 9.78 -6.82 -3.50
N GLY A 417 9.70 -5.69 -4.24
CA GLY A 417 10.78 -4.74 -4.31
C GLY A 417 10.42 -3.26 -4.32
N SER A 418 9.16 -2.83 -4.18
CA SER A 418 8.76 -1.43 -4.36
C SER A 418 9.50 -0.46 -3.43
N PHE A 419 9.54 -0.72 -2.14
CA PHE A 419 10.17 0.18 -1.18
C PHE A 419 11.69 0.20 -1.32
N PRO A 420 12.41 -0.94 -1.36
CA PRO A 420 13.84 -0.96 -1.63
C PRO A 420 14.22 -0.36 -2.98
N ARG A 421 13.41 -0.59 -4.05
CA ARG A 421 13.64 0.04 -5.36
C ARG A 421 13.51 1.56 -5.30
N LYS A 422 12.46 2.08 -4.62
CA LYS A 422 12.31 3.53 -4.45
C LYS A 422 13.52 4.11 -3.72
N TYR A 423 13.97 3.44 -2.66
CA TYR A 423 15.18 3.83 -1.95
C TYR A 423 16.41 3.78 -2.87
N HIS A 424 16.74 2.60 -3.42
CA HIS A 424 17.98 2.41 -4.15
C HIS A 424 18.05 3.25 -5.43
N LYS A 425 17.01 3.18 -6.26
CA LYS A 425 16.97 3.89 -7.54
C LYS A 425 16.71 5.40 -7.36
N TYR A 426 15.64 5.78 -6.68
CA TYR A 426 15.16 7.16 -6.72
C TYR A 426 15.68 8.05 -5.59
N VAL A 427 16.17 7.46 -4.47
CA VAL A 427 16.84 8.23 -3.41
C VAL A 427 18.35 8.24 -3.62
N VAL A 428 18.97 7.05 -3.83
CA VAL A 428 20.44 6.94 -3.87
C VAL A 428 21.01 7.27 -5.25
N GLN A 429 20.51 6.63 -6.31
CA GLN A 429 21.06 6.78 -7.67
C GLN A 429 20.57 8.06 -8.34
N ASP A 430 19.27 8.19 -8.57
CA ASP A 430 18.66 9.26 -9.38
C ASP A 430 18.45 10.56 -8.58
N LYS A 431 18.46 10.49 -7.24
CA LYS A 431 18.28 11.64 -6.31
C LYS A 431 16.99 12.44 -6.58
N ILE A 432 15.92 11.76 -6.95
CA ILE A 432 14.61 12.36 -7.24
C ILE A 432 13.88 12.74 -5.95
N VAL A 433 14.07 11.92 -4.87
CA VAL A 433 13.45 12.10 -3.56
C VAL A 433 14.54 12.07 -2.50
N SER A 434 14.42 12.89 -1.46
CA SER A 434 15.34 12.84 -0.33
C SER A 434 15.10 11.58 0.52
N LEU A 435 16.11 11.13 1.28
CA LEU A 435 15.96 10.01 2.20
C LEU A 435 14.91 10.31 3.29
N VAL A 436 14.87 11.54 3.77
CA VAL A 436 13.87 12.00 4.76
C VAL A 436 12.47 11.89 4.20
N ASP A 437 12.23 12.39 2.98
CA ASP A 437 10.91 12.34 2.35
C ASP A 437 10.49 10.90 2.02
N PHE A 438 11.44 10.06 1.61
CA PHE A 438 11.18 8.63 1.41
C PHE A 438 10.71 7.95 2.70
N ILE A 439 11.43 8.14 3.82
CA ILE A 439 11.07 7.51 5.10
C ILE A 439 9.74 8.08 5.61
N ASN A 440 9.58 9.41 5.63
CA ASN A 440 8.37 10.06 6.10
C ASN A 440 7.15 9.66 5.26
N GLY A 441 7.29 9.65 3.92
CA GLY A 441 6.24 9.20 3.00
C GLY A 441 5.93 7.71 3.08
N SER A 442 6.90 6.89 3.47
CA SER A 442 6.71 5.44 3.64
C SER A 442 6.23 5.04 5.03
N SER A 443 6.09 5.98 5.98
CA SER A 443 5.74 5.69 7.37
C SER A 443 4.72 6.69 7.94
N ALA A 444 5.17 7.79 8.52
CA ALA A 444 4.32 8.73 9.27
C ALA A 444 3.24 9.38 8.39
N LYS A 445 3.59 9.90 7.21
CA LYS A 445 2.60 10.50 6.30
C LYS A 445 1.50 9.50 5.93
N THR A 446 1.88 8.25 5.61
CA THR A 446 0.90 7.20 5.31
C THR A 446 0.03 6.87 6.53
N ALA A 447 0.62 6.80 7.74
CA ALA A 447 -0.15 6.61 8.97
C ALA A 447 -1.16 7.74 9.20
N ASP A 448 -0.73 8.99 9.01
CA ASP A 448 -1.58 10.18 9.19
C ASP A 448 -2.72 10.22 8.14
N ILE A 449 -2.44 9.89 6.86
CA ILE A 449 -3.45 9.80 5.78
C ILE A 449 -4.57 8.82 6.14
N PHE A 450 -4.20 7.60 6.56
CA PHE A 450 -5.16 6.56 6.92
C PHE A 450 -5.61 6.61 8.38
N LYS A 451 -5.18 7.63 9.13
CA LYS A 451 -5.55 7.84 10.55
C LYS A 451 -5.19 6.65 11.43
N ILE A 452 -4.04 6.02 11.17
CA ILE A 452 -3.51 4.89 11.94
C ILE A 452 -2.84 5.44 13.20
N LYS A 453 -3.46 5.21 14.36
CA LYS A 453 -3.03 5.80 15.64
C LYS A 453 -1.78 5.12 16.19
N ASN A 454 -0.84 5.92 16.71
CA ASN A 454 0.35 5.50 17.46
C ASN A 454 1.28 4.54 16.67
N ARG A 455 1.35 4.67 15.33
CA ARG A 455 2.25 3.92 14.43
C ARG A 455 2.88 4.85 13.40
N GLY A 456 3.87 4.36 12.68
CA GLY A 456 4.55 5.09 11.62
C GLY A 456 5.55 6.15 12.10
N LYS A 457 5.77 6.28 13.43
CA LYS A 457 6.73 7.23 14.03
C LYS A 457 7.54 6.53 15.12
N ILE A 458 8.84 6.88 15.21
CA ILE A 458 9.66 6.53 16.38
C ILE A 458 9.41 7.62 17.42
N GLN A 459 8.47 7.35 18.31
CA GLN A 459 8.02 8.26 19.35
C GLN A 459 7.68 7.47 20.62
N LYS A 460 8.03 8.00 21.80
CA LYS A 460 7.70 7.37 23.09
C LYS A 460 6.19 7.15 23.23
N GLY A 461 5.80 5.93 23.64
CA GLY A 461 4.40 5.50 23.73
C GLY A 461 3.81 4.91 22.45
N TYR A 462 4.45 5.06 21.30
CA TYR A 462 4.04 4.45 20.04
C TYR A 462 4.32 2.94 20.05
N PHE A 463 3.59 2.21 19.22
CA PHE A 463 3.90 0.78 18.97
C PHE A 463 5.28 0.65 18.34
N ALA A 464 6.03 -0.34 18.81
CA ALA A 464 7.37 -0.62 18.32
C ALA A 464 7.31 -1.43 17.02
N ASP A 465 6.97 -0.73 15.93
CA ASP A 465 7.13 -1.17 14.55
C ASP A 465 8.35 -0.42 13.99
N ILE A 466 9.51 -1.08 13.97
CA ILE A 466 10.82 -0.47 13.65
C ILE A 466 11.56 -1.37 12.69
N ILE A 467 12.24 -0.76 11.72
CA ILE A 467 13.16 -1.46 10.82
C ILE A 467 14.57 -0.90 10.92
N ILE A 468 15.54 -1.77 10.68
CA ILE A 468 16.95 -1.43 10.59
C ILE A 468 17.49 -2.01 9.29
N PHE A 469 18.03 -1.16 8.43
CA PHE A 469 18.53 -1.59 7.14
C PHE A 469 19.92 -1.01 6.83
N ASN A 470 20.68 -1.75 6.08
CA ASN A 470 22.01 -1.33 5.63
C ASN A 470 21.84 -0.42 4.39
N PRO A 471 22.25 0.86 4.46
CA PRO A 471 22.07 1.81 3.37
C PRO A 471 22.81 1.44 2.08
N LYS A 472 23.85 0.61 2.15
CA LYS A 472 24.65 0.21 1.00
C LYS A 472 24.04 -0.97 0.23
N THR A 473 23.23 -1.82 0.91
CA THR A 473 22.75 -3.09 0.35
C THR A 473 21.23 -3.17 0.29
N PHE A 474 20.48 -2.20 0.85
CA PHE A 474 19.02 -2.21 0.81
C PHE A 474 18.52 -1.91 -0.61
N LYS A 475 18.13 -2.96 -1.33
CA LYS A 475 17.66 -2.88 -2.72
C LYS A 475 16.73 -4.03 -3.09
N ASP A 476 15.98 -3.85 -4.17
CA ASP A 476 15.19 -4.88 -4.81
C ASP A 476 16.08 -5.89 -5.57
N LYS A 477 15.60 -7.12 -5.66
CA LYS A 477 16.20 -8.19 -6.48
C LYS A 477 15.23 -8.70 -7.54
N ALA A 478 13.93 -8.61 -7.25
CA ALA A 478 12.89 -9.05 -8.17
C ALA A 478 12.87 -8.21 -9.44
N ASP A 479 12.76 -8.88 -10.58
CA ASP A 479 12.57 -8.27 -11.90
C ASP A 479 11.41 -8.97 -12.66
N TYR A 480 11.23 -8.64 -13.91
CA TYR A 480 10.13 -9.22 -14.71
C TYR A 480 10.42 -10.64 -15.20
N THR A 481 11.65 -11.12 -15.08
CA THR A 481 12.04 -12.51 -15.41
C THR A 481 11.95 -13.41 -14.17
N ASP A 482 12.25 -12.88 -12.99
CA ASP A 482 12.07 -13.54 -11.70
C ASP A 482 11.45 -12.56 -10.66
N ALA A 483 10.13 -12.49 -10.69
CA ALA A 483 9.36 -11.58 -9.85
C ALA A 483 9.22 -12.01 -8.38
N PHE A 484 9.79 -13.17 -8.00
CA PHE A 484 9.56 -13.78 -6.68
C PHE A 484 10.74 -13.65 -5.71
N GLN A 485 11.79 -12.91 -6.08
CA GLN A 485 12.97 -12.71 -5.25
C GLN A 485 12.70 -11.71 -4.13
N LEU A 486 13.01 -12.11 -2.88
CA LEU A 486 12.96 -11.20 -1.74
C LEU A 486 14.04 -10.12 -1.87
N SER A 487 13.74 -8.93 -1.38
CA SER A 487 14.69 -7.82 -1.28
C SER A 487 15.81 -8.14 -0.27
N GLU A 488 16.94 -7.45 -0.38
CA GLU A 488 18.09 -7.60 0.50
C GLU A 488 18.42 -6.32 1.25
N GLY A 489 19.30 -6.42 2.24
CA GLY A 489 19.80 -5.29 3.03
C GLY A 489 18.90 -4.88 4.21
N LEU A 490 17.74 -5.52 4.42
CA LEU A 490 16.99 -5.38 5.65
C LEU A 490 17.59 -6.29 6.72
N GLU A 491 18.18 -5.70 7.76
CA GLU A 491 18.86 -6.44 8.83
C GLU A 491 17.90 -6.83 9.95
N TYR A 492 17.05 -5.90 10.40
CA TYR A 492 16.07 -6.19 11.44
C TYR A 492 14.71 -5.61 11.08
N SER A 493 13.66 -6.36 11.42
CA SER A 493 12.27 -5.88 11.44
C SER A 493 11.64 -6.26 12.78
N ILE A 494 11.10 -5.25 13.45
CA ILE A 494 10.41 -5.39 14.72
C ILE A 494 8.96 -4.99 14.47
N ILE A 495 8.02 -5.88 14.81
CA ILE A 495 6.57 -5.66 14.65
C ILE A 495 5.91 -5.87 16.01
N ASN A 496 5.21 -4.85 16.49
CA ASN A 496 4.59 -4.87 17.83
C ASN A 496 5.59 -5.35 18.91
N GLY A 497 6.84 -4.85 18.87
CA GLY A 497 7.89 -5.15 19.84
C GLY A 497 8.53 -6.54 19.73
N LYS A 498 8.23 -7.34 18.71
CA LYS A 498 8.88 -8.63 18.47
C LYS A 498 9.75 -8.60 17.23
N ILE A 499 10.95 -9.15 17.33
CA ILE A 499 11.88 -9.27 16.20
C ILE A 499 11.38 -10.37 15.26
N VAL A 500 10.89 -9.99 14.08
CA VAL A 500 10.40 -10.90 13.05
C VAL A 500 11.44 -11.17 11.96
N ILE A 501 12.39 -10.24 11.76
CA ILE A 501 13.62 -10.46 10.99
C ILE A 501 14.79 -10.14 11.89
N ASP A 502 15.75 -11.06 12.01
CA ASP A 502 17.00 -10.94 12.79
C ASP A 502 18.17 -11.21 11.85
N LYS A 503 19.04 -10.21 11.65
CA LYS A 503 20.20 -10.27 10.75
C LYS A 503 19.85 -10.81 9.35
N GLY A 504 18.83 -10.20 8.74
CA GLY A 504 18.36 -10.54 7.39
C GLY A 504 17.61 -11.88 7.29
N LYS A 505 17.31 -12.56 8.39
CA LYS A 505 16.64 -13.86 8.39
C LYS A 505 15.29 -13.80 9.11
N PHE A 506 14.28 -14.40 8.49
CA PHE A 506 12.96 -14.54 9.12
C PHE A 506 13.03 -15.48 10.33
N THR A 507 12.54 -15.01 11.47
CA THR A 507 12.61 -15.74 12.76
C THR A 507 11.51 -16.81 12.93
N GLY A 508 10.52 -16.83 12.06
CA GLY A 508 9.31 -17.67 12.21
C GLY A 508 8.20 -17.00 13.03
N ILE A 509 8.46 -15.85 13.66
CA ILE A 509 7.50 -15.16 14.50
C ILE A 509 6.47 -14.42 13.63
N LEU A 510 5.20 -14.64 13.88
CA LEU A 510 4.06 -13.96 13.29
C LEU A 510 3.41 -13.07 14.36
N ASN A 511 3.68 -11.76 14.33
CA ASN A 511 3.23 -10.84 15.37
C ASN A 511 2.41 -9.65 14.81
N GLY A 512 1.93 -9.76 13.58
CA GLY A 512 1.00 -8.81 13.00
C GLY A 512 -0.37 -8.86 13.68
N LYS A 513 -1.09 -7.75 13.62
CA LYS A 513 -2.44 -7.59 14.18
C LYS A 513 -3.34 -6.92 13.15
N VAL A 514 -4.63 -7.27 13.14
CA VAL A 514 -5.62 -6.47 12.42
C VAL A 514 -5.90 -5.22 13.25
N LEU A 515 -5.63 -4.07 12.65
CA LEU A 515 -5.93 -2.79 13.27
C LEU A 515 -7.41 -2.47 13.08
N LYS A 516 -7.99 -1.77 14.03
CA LYS A 516 -9.37 -1.31 13.98
C LYS A 516 -9.39 0.19 14.15
N LYS A 517 -10.28 0.82 13.44
CA LYS A 517 -10.48 2.26 13.54
C LYS A 517 -11.07 2.70 14.87
#